data_61d9ba67637f527097a578859465125d
#
_entry.id   61d9ba67637f527097a578859465125d
#
_cell.length_a   1.000
_cell.length_b   1.000
_cell.length_c   1.000
_cell.angle_alpha   90.00
_cell.angle_beta   90.00
_cell.angle_gamma   90.00
#
_symmetry.space_group_name_H-M   'P 1'
#
loop_
_entity.id
_entity.type
_entity.pdbx_description
1 polymer ?
#
loop_
_entity_poly.entity_id
_entity_poly.type
_entity_poly.pdbx_seq_one_letter_code
_entity_poly.pdbx_strand_id
1 'polypeptide(L)'
;TCAYTSWLLVHSAAKVQPDQWVVVHSAAGAVGALVMQIAKSAGAQVIGLVGGEHKFAFAEQFEPDAVIDYLRDDWPEGVKALTDGRGADVIFDGNAGPRAPMNLDAVAPLGNIIYLGASAGQAPPVSPSLLIGKSCSVSGFVQYFHQAVSGGAEVSATHQALADHTWR
;
A
#
# COMPACT_ATOMS: atom_id res chain seq x y z
N THR A 1 16.88 -5.82 1.38
CA THR A 1 15.91 -5.53 2.45
C THR A 1 14.59 -4.98 1.87
N CYS A 2 14.60 -3.89 1.07
CA CYS A 2 13.37 -3.30 0.53
C CYS A 2 12.52 -4.28 -0.28
N ALA A 3 13.13 -5.03 -1.20
CA ALA A 3 12.41 -5.99 -2.04
C ALA A 3 11.74 -7.10 -1.21
N TYR A 4 12.43 -7.62 -0.21
CA TYR A 4 11.89 -8.63 0.67
C TYR A 4 10.74 -8.09 1.54
N THR A 5 10.90 -6.88 2.09
CA THR A 5 9.84 -6.17 2.81
C THR A 5 8.60 -6.01 1.93
N SER A 6 8.78 -5.54 0.69
CA SER A 6 7.69 -5.32 -0.26
C SER A 6 6.99 -6.62 -0.67
N TRP A 7 7.75 -7.70 -0.85
CA TRP A 7 7.19 -9.02 -1.12
C TRP A 7 6.30 -9.50 0.03
N LEU A 8 6.79 -9.42 1.27
CA LEU A 8 6.01 -9.81 2.45
C LEU A 8 4.76 -8.95 2.65
N LEU A 9 4.83 -7.66 2.36
CA LEU A 9 3.66 -6.77 2.43
C LEU A 9 2.56 -7.26 1.49
N VAL A 10 2.90 -7.53 0.24
CA VAL A 10 1.92 -7.90 -0.79
C VAL A 10 1.41 -9.33 -0.59
N HIS A 11 2.29 -10.30 -0.39
CA HIS A 11 1.93 -11.73 -0.42
C HIS A 11 1.61 -12.33 0.95
N SER A 12 2.23 -11.84 2.03
CA SER A 12 2.06 -12.40 3.37
C SER A 12 1.11 -11.57 4.24
N ALA A 13 1.31 -10.25 4.31
CA ALA A 13 0.52 -9.38 5.16
C ALA A 13 -0.85 -9.06 4.54
N ALA A 14 -0.88 -8.55 3.33
CA ALA A 14 -2.12 -8.17 2.64
C ALA A 14 -2.77 -9.34 1.90
N LYS A 15 -1.96 -10.29 1.40
CA LYS A 15 -2.40 -11.39 0.52
C LYS A 15 -3.18 -10.86 -0.67
N VAL A 16 -2.61 -9.87 -1.33
CA VAL A 16 -3.21 -9.18 -2.47
C VAL A 16 -3.67 -10.18 -3.52
N GLN A 17 -4.90 -10.02 -3.98
CA GLN A 17 -5.53 -10.86 -5.01
C GLN A 17 -5.63 -10.10 -6.33
N PRO A 18 -5.74 -10.82 -7.47
CA PRO A 18 -6.05 -10.20 -8.75
C PRO A 18 -7.31 -9.32 -8.68
N ASP A 19 -7.33 -8.26 -9.48
CA ASP A 19 -8.44 -7.30 -9.60
C ASP A 19 -8.72 -6.44 -8.35
N GLN A 20 -7.98 -6.60 -7.27
CA GLN A 20 -8.06 -5.70 -6.12
C GLN A 20 -7.46 -4.33 -6.43
N TRP A 21 -8.04 -3.29 -5.87
CA TRP A 21 -7.47 -1.96 -5.85
C TRP A 21 -6.52 -1.79 -4.65
N VAL A 22 -5.27 -1.48 -4.95
CA VAL A 22 -4.21 -1.30 -3.96
C VAL A 22 -3.71 0.14 -4.00
N VAL A 23 -3.76 0.82 -2.86
CA VAL A 23 -3.20 2.16 -2.68
C VAL A 23 -1.86 2.05 -1.97
N VAL A 24 -0.85 2.73 -2.48
CA VAL A 24 0.51 2.71 -1.94
C VAL A 24 0.98 4.13 -1.64
N HIS A 25 1.07 4.48 -0.34
CA HIS A 25 1.70 5.73 0.09
C HIS A 25 3.20 5.71 -0.15
N SER A 26 3.79 6.91 -0.30
CA SER A 26 5.22 7.07 -0.61
C SER A 26 5.65 6.29 -1.85
N ALA A 27 4.82 6.28 -2.88
CA ALA A 27 5.02 5.54 -4.12
C ALA A 27 6.36 5.85 -4.82
N ALA A 28 6.92 7.04 -4.63
CA ALA A 28 8.25 7.43 -5.11
C ALA A 28 9.39 7.00 -4.17
N GLY A 29 9.12 6.29 -3.09
CA GLY A 29 10.14 5.76 -2.18
C GLY A 29 10.55 4.33 -2.53
N ALA A 30 11.70 3.87 -2.01
CA ALA A 30 12.26 2.56 -2.35
C ALA A 30 11.31 1.37 -2.06
N VAL A 31 10.60 1.38 -0.93
CA VAL A 31 9.62 0.33 -0.60
C VAL A 31 8.34 0.52 -1.41
N GLY A 32 7.81 1.76 -1.50
CA GLY A 32 6.58 2.05 -2.22
C GLY A 32 6.65 1.67 -3.70
N ALA A 33 7.74 2.04 -4.37
CA ALA A 33 7.98 1.69 -5.78
C ALA A 33 8.00 0.17 -6.02
N LEU A 34 8.60 -0.59 -5.11
CA LEU A 34 8.62 -2.06 -5.21
C LEU A 34 7.26 -2.67 -4.87
N VAL A 35 6.55 -2.14 -3.86
CA VAL A 35 5.19 -2.60 -3.53
C VAL A 35 4.25 -2.43 -4.72
N MET A 36 4.31 -1.28 -5.41
CA MET A 36 3.51 -1.06 -6.62
C MET A 36 3.77 -2.14 -7.69
N GLN A 37 5.05 -2.38 -8.01
CA GLN A 37 5.42 -3.35 -9.05
C GLN A 37 5.01 -4.78 -8.67
N ILE A 38 5.21 -5.17 -7.40
CA ILE A 38 4.84 -6.50 -6.92
C ILE A 38 3.31 -6.68 -6.89
N ALA A 39 2.56 -5.66 -6.45
CA ALA A 39 1.09 -5.68 -6.48
C ALA A 39 0.55 -5.79 -7.93
N LYS A 40 1.15 -5.03 -8.87
CA LYS A 40 0.84 -5.17 -10.31
C LYS A 40 1.12 -6.59 -10.81
N SER A 41 2.26 -7.18 -10.44
CA SER A 41 2.61 -8.57 -10.80
C SER A 41 1.65 -9.61 -10.20
N ALA A 42 1.01 -9.29 -9.07
CA ALA A 42 -0.04 -10.10 -8.47
C ALA A 42 -1.42 -9.92 -9.14
N GLY A 43 -1.51 -9.08 -10.17
CA GLY A 43 -2.75 -8.81 -10.92
C GLY A 43 -3.63 -7.71 -10.34
N ALA A 44 -3.15 -6.95 -9.36
CA ALA A 44 -3.89 -5.85 -8.77
C ALA A 44 -3.88 -4.58 -9.64
N GLN A 45 -4.86 -3.73 -9.45
CA GLN A 45 -4.89 -2.35 -9.90
C GLN A 45 -4.24 -1.47 -8.83
N VAL A 46 -3.33 -0.59 -9.21
CA VAL A 46 -2.48 0.12 -8.25
C VAL A 46 -2.56 1.62 -8.40
N ILE A 47 -2.83 2.30 -7.30
CA ILE A 47 -2.80 3.75 -7.18
C ILE A 47 -1.59 4.14 -6.33
N GLY A 48 -0.64 4.87 -6.92
CA GLY A 48 0.50 5.42 -6.21
C GLY A 48 0.18 6.77 -5.59
N LEU A 49 0.40 6.93 -4.29
CA LEU A 49 0.29 8.22 -3.61
C LEU A 49 1.67 8.83 -3.41
N VAL A 50 1.86 10.06 -3.85
CA VAL A 50 3.12 10.82 -3.71
C VAL A 50 2.89 12.15 -3.00
N GLY A 51 3.94 12.69 -2.40
CA GLY A 51 3.90 14.00 -1.75
C GLY A 51 4.35 15.09 -2.71
N GLY A 52 3.44 15.55 -3.56
CA GLY A 52 3.63 16.61 -4.51
C GLY A 52 3.80 16.15 -5.96
N GLU A 53 3.25 16.94 -6.89
CA GLU A 53 3.20 16.66 -8.32
C GLU A 53 4.59 16.47 -8.97
N HIS A 54 5.65 17.08 -8.41
CA HIS A 54 7.02 16.91 -8.89
C HIS A 54 7.54 15.47 -8.83
N LYS A 55 6.83 14.56 -8.13
CA LYS A 55 7.15 13.13 -8.02
C LYS A 55 6.33 12.25 -8.96
N PHE A 56 5.37 12.80 -9.68
CA PHE A 56 4.49 12.03 -10.57
C PHE A 56 5.30 11.28 -11.62
N ALA A 57 6.11 11.99 -12.38
CA ALA A 57 6.92 11.39 -13.44
C ALA A 57 7.86 10.26 -12.94
N PHE A 58 8.30 10.32 -11.68
CA PHE A 58 9.08 9.23 -11.10
C PHE A 58 8.21 8.02 -10.75
N ALA A 59 7.04 8.23 -10.13
CA ALA A 59 6.14 7.14 -9.77
C ALA A 59 5.54 6.45 -11.00
N GLU A 60 5.23 7.21 -12.06
CA GLU A 60 4.70 6.71 -13.33
C GLU A 60 5.64 5.73 -14.06
N GLN A 61 6.97 5.80 -13.80
CA GLN A 61 7.94 4.85 -14.38
C GLN A 61 7.69 3.40 -13.94
N PHE A 62 6.95 3.18 -12.85
CA PHE A 62 6.60 1.87 -12.32
C PHE A 62 5.20 1.41 -12.77
N GLU A 63 4.62 2.12 -13.72
CA GLU A 63 3.36 1.77 -14.41
C GLU A 63 2.17 1.50 -13.46
N PRO A 64 1.91 2.36 -12.43
CA PRO A 64 0.67 2.28 -11.68
C PRO A 64 -0.52 2.64 -12.58
N ASP A 65 -1.73 2.27 -12.21
CA ASP A 65 -2.95 2.65 -12.94
C ASP A 65 -3.29 4.13 -12.75
N ALA A 66 -2.85 4.73 -11.63
CA ALA A 66 -2.92 6.18 -11.39
C ALA A 66 -1.88 6.64 -10.36
N VAL A 67 -1.57 7.94 -10.39
CA VAL A 67 -0.78 8.64 -9.37
C VAL A 67 -1.58 9.80 -8.82
N ILE A 68 -1.64 9.94 -7.51
CA ILE A 68 -2.36 11.01 -6.80
C ILE A 68 -1.43 11.70 -5.81
N ASP A 69 -1.59 13.01 -5.66
CA ASP A 69 -0.89 13.77 -4.61
C ASP A 69 -1.65 13.69 -3.28
N TYR A 70 -1.06 13.03 -2.28
CA TYR A 70 -1.68 12.91 -0.95
C TYR A 70 -1.60 14.18 -0.11
N LEU A 71 -0.90 15.21 -0.56
CA LEU A 71 -0.92 16.52 0.10
C LEU A 71 -2.23 17.27 -0.13
N ARG A 72 -2.98 16.88 -1.15
CA ARG A 72 -4.34 17.40 -1.37
C ARG A 72 -5.31 16.78 -0.37
N ASP A 73 -6.25 17.57 0.10
CA ASP A 73 -7.26 17.11 1.08
C ASP A 73 -8.35 16.25 0.44
N ASP A 74 -8.45 16.24 -0.89
CA ASP A 74 -9.43 15.49 -1.69
C ASP A 74 -8.87 14.19 -2.30
N TRP A 75 -7.70 13.72 -1.86
CA TRP A 75 -7.11 12.50 -2.42
C TRP A 75 -7.96 11.24 -2.18
N PRO A 76 -8.73 11.08 -1.06
CA PRO A 76 -9.61 9.91 -0.91
C PRO A 76 -10.74 9.88 -1.95
N GLU A 77 -11.26 11.05 -2.32
CA GLU A 77 -12.26 11.19 -3.39
C GLU A 77 -11.66 10.79 -4.73
N GLY A 78 -10.38 11.12 -4.97
CA GLY A 78 -9.64 10.67 -6.15
C GLY A 78 -9.55 9.13 -6.22
N VAL A 79 -9.27 8.47 -5.10
CA VAL A 79 -9.29 7.00 -5.01
C VAL A 79 -10.67 6.45 -5.29
N LYS A 80 -11.73 7.03 -4.69
CA LYS A 80 -13.11 6.60 -4.92
C LYS A 80 -13.52 6.76 -6.39
N ALA A 81 -13.14 7.85 -7.03
CA ALA A 81 -13.44 8.09 -8.44
C ALA A 81 -12.87 7.01 -9.37
N LEU A 82 -11.69 6.47 -9.04
CA LEU A 82 -11.03 5.39 -9.79
C LEU A 82 -11.61 4.00 -9.48
N THR A 83 -12.31 3.86 -8.37
CA THR A 83 -12.81 2.58 -7.84
C THR A 83 -14.34 2.49 -7.84
N ASP A 84 -15.01 3.21 -8.73
CA ASP A 84 -16.47 3.28 -8.85
C ASP A 84 -17.18 3.62 -7.51
N GLY A 85 -16.56 4.49 -6.72
CA GLY A 85 -17.07 4.94 -5.43
C GLY A 85 -16.79 3.99 -4.25
N ARG A 86 -16.22 2.80 -4.50
CA ARG A 86 -16.05 1.75 -3.49
C ARG A 86 -14.88 2.01 -2.54
N GLY A 87 -13.78 2.55 -3.04
CA GLY A 87 -12.52 2.69 -2.32
C GLY A 87 -11.55 1.53 -2.58
N ALA A 88 -10.38 1.57 -1.94
CA ALA A 88 -9.30 0.60 -2.10
C ALA A 88 -9.47 -0.63 -1.20
N ASP A 89 -9.18 -1.82 -1.74
CA ASP A 89 -9.19 -3.07 -0.96
C ASP A 89 -8.03 -3.14 0.03
N VAL A 90 -6.88 -2.61 -0.37
CA VAL A 90 -5.68 -2.57 0.46
C VAL A 90 -5.03 -1.19 0.38
N ILE A 91 -4.63 -0.65 1.52
CA ILE A 91 -3.84 0.58 1.60
C ILE A 91 -2.55 0.28 2.37
N PHE A 92 -1.40 0.47 1.72
CA PHE A 92 -0.09 0.41 2.36
C PHE A 92 0.36 1.82 2.73
N ASP A 93 0.55 2.09 4.02
CA ASP A 93 0.92 3.41 4.52
C ASP A 93 2.24 3.37 5.31
N GLY A 94 3.29 3.96 4.73
CA GLY A 94 4.59 4.18 5.36
C GLY A 94 4.74 5.55 6.03
N ASN A 95 3.76 6.43 5.86
CA ASN A 95 3.80 7.81 6.35
C ASN A 95 3.17 7.97 7.73
N ALA A 96 2.02 7.34 7.94
CA ALA A 96 1.17 7.60 9.10
C ALA A 96 0.89 9.12 9.29
N GLY A 97 1.22 9.68 10.47
CA GLY A 97 1.11 11.12 10.73
C GLY A 97 -0.32 11.65 10.82
N PRO A 98 -0.50 12.98 10.83
CA PRO A 98 -1.81 13.62 11.02
C PRO A 98 -2.84 13.30 9.92
N ARG A 99 -2.40 12.93 8.70
CA ARG A 99 -3.27 12.60 7.57
C ARG A 99 -3.70 11.12 7.52
N ALA A 100 -3.17 10.28 8.40
CA ALA A 100 -3.52 8.86 8.46
C ALA A 100 -5.04 8.57 8.56
N PRO A 101 -5.87 9.38 9.26
CA PRO A 101 -7.32 9.16 9.26
C PRO A 101 -7.98 9.18 7.88
N MET A 102 -7.42 9.87 6.90
CA MET A 102 -7.95 9.94 5.54
C MET A 102 -7.91 8.57 4.84
N ASN A 103 -7.06 7.64 5.29
CA ASN A 103 -7.08 6.26 4.81
C ASN A 103 -8.45 5.59 5.04
N LEU A 104 -9.13 5.95 6.14
CA LEU A 104 -10.47 5.42 6.44
C LEU A 104 -11.53 5.94 5.46
N ASP A 105 -11.33 7.12 4.87
CA ASP A 105 -12.21 7.64 3.84
C ASP A 105 -11.98 6.94 2.49
N ALA A 106 -10.72 6.57 2.21
CA ALA A 106 -10.29 5.94 0.96
C ALA A 106 -10.48 4.41 0.92
N VAL A 107 -10.49 3.73 2.07
CA VAL A 107 -10.60 2.26 2.12
C VAL A 107 -12.00 1.78 1.80
N ALA A 108 -12.10 0.68 1.06
CA ALA A 108 -13.36 0.00 0.75
C ALA A 108 -13.95 -0.71 1.99
N PRO A 109 -15.25 -1.01 1.98
CA PRO A 109 -15.82 -2.02 2.89
C PRO A 109 -15.04 -3.34 2.80
N LEU A 110 -14.74 -3.95 3.95
CA LEU A 110 -13.92 -5.16 4.10
C LEU A 110 -12.44 -4.96 3.73
N GLY A 111 -12.01 -3.74 3.45
CA GLY A 111 -10.63 -3.42 3.08
C GLY A 111 -9.68 -3.46 4.28
N ASN A 112 -8.37 -3.42 3.98
CA ASN A 112 -7.31 -3.47 4.98
C ASN A 112 -6.34 -2.30 4.82
N ILE A 113 -6.07 -1.58 5.91
CA ILE A 113 -5.04 -0.55 6.00
C ILE A 113 -3.84 -1.14 6.75
N ILE A 114 -2.67 -1.14 6.13
CA ILE A 114 -1.44 -1.70 6.70
C ILE A 114 -0.42 -0.58 6.88
N TYR A 115 -0.11 -0.27 8.14
CA TYR A 115 0.96 0.66 8.49
C TYR A 115 2.30 -0.07 8.54
N LEU A 116 3.26 0.38 7.74
CA LEU A 116 4.62 -0.17 7.68
C LEU A 116 5.69 0.83 8.12
N GLY A 117 5.28 2.02 8.50
CA GLY A 117 6.15 3.10 8.95
C GLY A 117 5.38 4.28 9.51
N ALA A 118 6.12 5.28 9.97
CA ALA A 118 5.56 6.51 10.51
C ALA A 118 6.46 7.72 10.16
N SER A 119 6.84 7.86 8.90
CA SER A 119 7.77 8.91 8.44
C SER A 119 7.22 10.34 8.62
N ALA A 120 5.90 10.51 8.63
CA ALA A 120 5.23 11.79 8.90
C ALA A 120 4.85 11.97 10.40
N GLY A 121 5.33 11.08 11.27
CA GLY A 121 5.07 11.13 12.70
C GLY A 121 3.90 10.26 13.16
N GLN A 122 3.46 10.51 14.39
CA GLN A 122 2.41 9.71 15.02
C GLN A 122 1.03 9.98 14.40
N ALA A 123 0.30 8.92 14.09
CA ALA A 123 -1.09 9.01 13.68
C ALA A 123 -2.04 9.21 14.86
N PRO A 124 -3.16 9.94 14.68
CA PRO A 124 -4.24 9.98 15.68
C PRO A 124 -4.82 8.59 15.94
N PRO A 125 -5.39 8.35 17.13
CA PRO A 125 -6.10 7.11 17.43
C PRO A 125 -7.27 6.86 16.47
N VAL A 126 -7.47 5.59 16.08
CA VAL A 126 -8.59 5.18 15.25
C VAL A 126 -9.78 4.81 16.13
N SER A 127 -10.93 5.40 15.86
CA SER A 127 -12.17 5.03 16.56
C SER A 127 -12.69 3.68 16.07
N PRO A 128 -13.03 2.74 16.98
CA PRO A 128 -13.63 1.45 16.61
C PRO A 128 -14.90 1.59 15.76
N SER A 129 -15.72 2.61 16.00
CA SER A 129 -16.94 2.84 15.23
C SER A 129 -16.71 3.09 13.75
N LEU A 130 -15.56 3.70 13.38
CA LEU A 130 -15.19 3.90 11.98
C LEU A 130 -14.84 2.57 11.29
N LEU A 131 -14.17 1.67 12.01
CA LEU A 131 -13.86 0.33 11.51
C LEU A 131 -15.11 -0.52 11.35
N ILE A 132 -16.00 -0.48 12.35
CA ILE A 132 -17.29 -1.18 12.33
C ILE A 132 -18.14 -0.73 11.14
N GLY A 133 -18.19 0.58 10.87
CA GLY A 133 -18.99 1.16 9.78
C GLY A 133 -18.65 0.64 8.39
N LYS A 134 -17.40 0.18 8.18
CA LYS A 134 -16.94 -0.40 6.91
C LYS A 134 -16.55 -1.89 7.03
N SER A 135 -16.60 -2.48 8.22
CA SER A 135 -16.01 -3.81 8.49
C SER A 135 -14.56 -3.92 8.00
N CYS A 136 -13.84 -2.80 8.00
CA CYS A 136 -12.45 -2.76 7.55
C CYS A 136 -11.48 -3.06 8.71
N SER A 137 -10.24 -3.38 8.37
CA SER A 137 -9.18 -3.63 9.34
C SER A 137 -8.04 -2.62 9.23
N VAL A 138 -7.38 -2.41 10.36
CA VAL A 138 -6.13 -1.65 10.44
C VAL A 138 -5.11 -2.51 11.15
N SER A 139 -3.95 -2.68 10.54
CA SER A 139 -2.88 -3.52 11.07
C SER A 139 -1.52 -2.83 10.94
N GLY A 140 -0.57 -3.24 11.78
CA GLY A 140 0.83 -2.88 11.66
C GLY A 140 1.63 -3.99 11.00
N PHE A 141 2.70 -3.62 10.30
CA PHE A 141 3.60 -4.56 9.66
C PHE A 141 5.04 -4.35 10.15
N VAL A 142 5.67 -5.44 10.57
CA VAL A 142 7.12 -5.51 10.81
C VAL A 142 7.66 -6.77 10.14
N GLN A 143 8.55 -6.59 9.17
CA GLN A 143 9.16 -7.67 8.38
C GLN A 143 9.64 -8.86 9.22
N TYR A 144 10.27 -8.58 10.32
CA TYR A 144 10.88 -9.54 11.22
C TYR A 144 9.88 -10.60 11.75
N PHE A 145 8.65 -10.18 12.12
CA PHE A 145 7.64 -11.14 12.60
C PHE A 145 7.06 -11.98 11.46
N HIS A 146 6.86 -11.41 10.29
CA HIS A 146 6.39 -12.15 9.11
C HIS A 146 7.42 -13.18 8.65
N GLN A 147 8.70 -12.84 8.67
CA GLN A 147 9.78 -13.77 8.37
C GLN A 147 9.82 -14.97 9.34
N ALA A 148 9.58 -14.74 10.62
CA ALA A 148 9.58 -15.79 11.62
C ALA A 148 8.45 -16.82 11.39
N VAL A 149 7.28 -16.37 10.94
CA VAL A 149 6.11 -17.23 10.66
C VAL A 149 6.32 -18.07 9.39
N SER A 150 6.93 -17.50 8.37
CA SER A 150 7.11 -18.15 7.06
C SER A 150 8.27 -19.15 7.02
N GLY A 151 9.08 -19.22 8.08
CA GLY A 151 10.27 -20.05 8.10
C GLY A 151 11.30 -19.73 7.03
N GLY A 152 11.22 -18.52 6.45
CA GLY A 152 12.14 -18.06 5.41
C GLY A 152 11.80 -18.53 3.99
N ALA A 153 10.68 -19.20 3.78
CA ALA A 153 10.24 -19.65 2.44
C ALA A 153 10.09 -18.47 1.47
N GLU A 154 9.58 -17.32 1.97
CA GLU A 154 9.45 -16.12 1.16
C GLU A 154 10.80 -15.48 0.78
N VAL A 155 11.89 -15.77 1.49
CA VAL A 155 13.23 -15.32 1.08
C VAL A 155 13.59 -15.94 -0.25
N SER A 156 13.40 -17.24 -0.39
CA SER A 156 13.66 -17.97 -1.63
C SER A 156 12.73 -17.53 -2.75
N ALA A 157 11.43 -17.35 -2.46
CA ALA A 157 10.45 -16.84 -3.42
C ALA A 157 10.79 -15.42 -3.89
N THR A 158 11.21 -14.54 -2.97
CA THR A 158 11.65 -13.18 -3.31
C THR A 158 12.90 -13.20 -4.18
N HIS A 159 13.89 -14.03 -3.87
CA HIS A 159 15.10 -14.16 -4.66
C HIS A 159 14.79 -14.70 -6.06
N GLN A 160 13.90 -15.67 -6.19
CA GLN A 160 13.48 -16.21 -7.47
C GLN A 160 12.73 -15.14 -8.27
N ALA A 161 11.79 -14.43 -7.66
CA ALA A 161 11.05 -13.36 -8.31
C ALA A 161 11.95 -12.18 -8.74
N LEU A 162 12.99 -11.86 -7.95
CA LEU A 162 14.01 -10.87 -8.35
C LEU A 162 14.87 -11.36 -9.52
N ALA A 163 15.11 -12.67 -9.64
CA ALA A 163 15.84 -13.26 -10.76
C ALA A 163 15.00 -13.32 -12.04
N ASP A 164 13.69 -13.58 -11.89
CA ASP A 164 12.76 -13.74 -13.00
C ASP A 164 12.15 -12.41 -13.48
N HIS A 165 12.10 -11.40 -12.62
CA HIS A 165 11.50 -10.09 -12.89
C HIS A 165 12.52 -8.98 -12.69
N THR A 166 12.62 -8.12 -13.68
CA THR A 166 13.35 -6.86 -13.58
C THR A 166 12.48 -5.79 -12.89
N TRP A 167 12.30 -5.90 -11.59
CA TRP A 167 11.76 -4.76 -10.83
C TRP A 167 12.80 -3.63 -10.83
N ARG A 168 12.39 -2.47 -11.21
CA ARG A 168 13.24 -1.29 -11.39
C ARG A 168 13.36 -0.47 -10.13
#